data_84affa6cc0ea835394f43367264d69a8
#
_entry.id   84affa6cc0ea835394f43367264d69a8
#
_cell.length_a   1.000
_cell.length_b   1.000
_cell.length_c   1.000
_cell.angle_alpha   90.00
_cell.angle_beta   90.00
_cell.angle_gamma   90.00
#
_symmetry.space_group_name_H-M   'P 1'
#
loop_
_entity.id
_entity.type
_entity.pdbx_description
1 polymer ?
#
loop_
_entity_poly.entity_id
_entity_poly.type
_entity_poly.pdbx_seq_one_letter_code
_entity_poly.pdbx_strand_id
1 'polypeptide(L)'
;MNKIEKCKKCGLYKNQLPLLDEIKESEIMWVGLSAKKVDNINETHPLANDTNTGKIIEQIENELNQHTFYKTNLVKCVPLNEKTKLRYPTTNEMEECLENLIYEISLVNPKVILVLGKQVYNFIIKKVKIKNIFYIEHPSYIYVYKRKEINSYIEKVKKNNWKQYLKIHYKNI
;
A
#
# COMPACT_ATOMS: atom_id res chain seq x y z
N MET A 1 -19.04 10.57 0.23
CA MET A 1 -18.77 9.48 -0.71
C MET A 1 -17.47 9.79 -1.46
N ASN A 2 -16.46 8.95 -1.31
CA ASN A 2 -15.13 9.19 -1.85
C ASN A 2 -15.16 9.09 -3.39
N LYS A 3 -14.48 10.01 -4.08
CA LYS A 3 -14.34 10.03 -5.56
C LYS A 3 -13.81 8.69 -6.12
N ILE A 4 -13.02 7.94 -5.33
CA ILE A 4 -12.40 6.68 -5.74
C ILE A 4 -13.39 5.52 -5.75
N GLU A 5 -14.36 5.47 -4.84
CA GLU A 5 -15.35 4.38 -4.72
C GLU A 5 -16.12 4.11 -6.03
N LYS A 6 -16.37 5.16 -6.79
CA LYS A 6 -17.10 5.10 -8.07
C LYS A 6 -16.18 5.18 -9.30
N CYS A 7 -14.87 5.01 -9.12
CA CYS A 7 -13.91 5.12 -10.22
C CYS A 7 -14.16 4.05 -11.29
N LYS A 8 -14.22 4.48 -12.56
CA LYS A 8 -14.41 3.63 -13.74
C LYS A 8 -13.40 3.92 -14.84
N LYS A 9 -12.24 4.54 -14.51
CA LYS A 9 -11.24 4.97 -15.48
C LYS A 9 -10.63 3.82 -16.28
N CYS A 10 -10.38 2.67 -15.65
CA CYS A 10 -9.94 1.44 -16.32
C CYS A 10 -11.01 0.34 -16.21
N GLY A 11 -10.92 -0.71 -16.99
CA GLY A 11 -11.89 -1.82 -17.01
C GLY A 11 -11.93 -2.68 -15.74
N LEU A 12 -10.97 -2.52 -14.82
CA LEU A 12 -10.81 -3.40 -13.64
C LEU A 12 -11.97 -3.31 -12.64
N TYR A 13 -12.70 -2.20 -12.59
CA TYR A 13 -13.89 -2.08 -11.75
C TYR A 13 -14.98 -3.13 -12.05
N LYS A 14 -14.96 -3.73 -13.26
CA LYS A 14 -15.87 -4.81 -13.66
C LYS A 14 -15.53 -6.13 -12.97
N ASN A 15 -14.27 -6.31 -12.56
CA ASN A 15 -13.83 -7.50 -11.84
C ASN A 15 -14.20 -7.40 -10.35
N GLN A 16 -13.99 -6.22 -9.78
CA GLN A 16 -14.26 -5.86 -8.39
C GLN A 16 -14.19 -4.33 -8.26
N LEU A 17 -15.10 -3.75 -7.48
CA LEU A 17 -15.02 -2.34 -7.12
C LEU A 17 -13.73 -2.01 -6.36
N PRO A 18 -13.31 -0.74 -6.31
CA PRO A 18 -12.13 -0.34 -5.56
C PRO A 18 -12.15 -0.84 -4.12
N LEU A 19 -11.09 -1.54 -3.71
CA LEU A 19 -10.85 -1.91 -2.33
C LEU A 19 -10.11 -0.76 -1.64
N LEU A 20 -10.74 -0.16 -0.65
CA LEU A 20 -10.26 1.05 0.04
C LEU A 20 -10.22 0.81 1.55
N ASP A 21 -9.39 1.55 2.25
CA ASP A 21 -9.42 1.70 3.70
C ASP A 21 -10.23 2.95 4.06
N GLU A 22 -10.64 3.07 5.32
CA GLU A 22 -11.26 4.29 5.84
C GLU A 22 -10.25 5.45 5.79
N ILE A 23 -10.58 6.52 5.06
CA ILE A 23 -9.68 7.66 4.93
C ILE A 23 -9.60 8.41 6.24
N LYS A 24 -8.40 8.45 6.80
CA LYS A 24 -8.04 9.18 8.01
C LYS A 24 -6.61 9.68 7.91
N GLU A 25 -6.31 10.80 8.55
CA GLU A 25 -4.94 11.26 8.70
C GLU A 25 -4.09 10.18 9.37
N SER A 26 -2.95 9.88 8.79
CA SER A 26 -2.07 8.83 9.28
C SER A 26 -0.60 9.16 9.02
N GLU A 27 0.26 8.87 9.98
CA GLU A 27 1.68 9.19 9.88
C GLU A 27 2.41 8.33 8.86
N ILE A 28 2.01 7.05 8.74
CA ILE A 28 2.65 6.06 7.86
C ILE A 28 1.61 5.49 6.89
N MET A 29 1.91 5.55 5.60
CA MET A 29 1.07 4.99 4.54
C MET A 29 1.77 3.80 3.90
N TRP A 30 1.13 2.63 3.93
CA TRP A 30 1.56 1.45 3.19
C TRP A 30 0.95 1.43 1.80
N VAL A 31 1.77 1.20 0.78
CA VAL A 31 1.31 1.14 -0.61
C VAL A 31 1.73 -0.18 -1.25
N GLY A 32 0.75 -1.05 -1.53
CA GLY A 32 0.92 -2.26 -2.32
C GLY A 32 0.74 -2.02 -3.82
N LEU A 33 0.87 -3.08 -4.62
CA LEU A 33 0.74 -2.98 -6.08
C LEU A 33 -0.73 -2.92 -6.54
N SER A 34 -1.53 -3.91 -6.16
CA SER A 34 -2.93 -4.02 -6.60
C SER A 34 -3.79 -4.73 -5.56
N ALA A 35 -5.10 -4.47 -5.59
CA ALA A 35 -6.05 -5.17 -4.76
C ALA A 35 -6.06 -6.68 -5.07
N LYS A 36 -6.35 -7.48 -4.04
CA LYS A 36 -6.67 -8.90 -4.17
C LYS A 36 -8.18 -9.08 -4.41
N LYS A 37 -8.58 -10.24 -4.92
CA LYS A 37 -9.98 -10.63 -4.95
C LYS A 37 -10.47 -10.89 -3.53
N VAL A 38 -11.64 -10.35 -3.20
CA VAL A 38 -12.33 -10.52 -1.91
C VAL A 38 -13.81 -10.81 -2.15
N ASP A 39 -14.44 -11.51 -1.23
CA ASP A 39 -15.86 -11.85 -1.34
C ASP A 39 -16.75 -10.64 -1.05
N ASN A 40 -16.35 -9.81 -0.08
CA ASN A 40 -17.05 -8.58 0.28
C ASN A 40 -16.05 -7.44 0.53
N ILE A 41 -16.12 -6.40 -0.31
CA ILE A 41 -15.23 -5.23 -0.18
C ILE A 41 -15.52 -4.38 1.07
N ASN A 42 -16.70 -4.50 1.67
CA ASN A 42 -17.09 -3.75 2.86
C ASN A 42 -16.62 -4.41 4.17
N GLU A 43 -16.16 -5.66 4.12
CA GLU A 43 -15.71 -6.43 5.29
C GLU A 43 -14.18 -6.55 5.40
N THR A 44 -13.47 -5.95 4.46
CA THR A 44 -12.01 -6.02 4.44
C THR A 44 -11.41 -4.73 3.87
N HIS A 45 -10.11 -4.59 4.01
CA HIS A 45 -9.34 -3.43 3.54
C HIS A 45 -8.07 -3.86 2.80
N PRO A 46 -7.38 -2.96 2.09
CA PRO A 46 -6.09 -3.26 1.47
C PRO A 46 -5.08 -3.77 2.50
N LEU A 47 -4.28 -4.76 2.10
CA LEU A 47 -3.21 -5.34 2.93
C LEU A 47 -3.71 -5.88 4.29
N ALA A 48 -4.96 -6.37 4.35
CA ALA A 48 -5.54 -6.98 5.54
C ALA A 48 -4.76 -8.24 5.98
N ASN A 49 -4.85 -8.58 7.27
CA ASN A 49 -4.05 -9.62 7.91
C ASN A 49 -4.47 -11.07 7.56
N ASP A 50 -5.47 -11.25 6.74
CA ASP A 50 -5.82 -12.54 6.12
C ASP A 50 -4.84 -12.99 5.04
N THR A 51 -3.87 -12.11 4.67
CA THR A 51 -2.78 -12.40 3.75
C THR A 51 -1.42 -12.49 4.46
N ASN A 52 -0.46 -13.21 3.83
CA ASN A 52 0.91 -13.27 4.35
C ASN A 52 1.58 -11.89 4.41
N THR A 53 1.29 -11.02 3.45
CA THR A 53 1.74 -9.63 3.46
C THR A 53 1.15 -8.87 4.64
N GLY A 54 -0.16 -8.92 4.80
CA GLY A 54 -0.86 -8.22 5.87
C GLY A 54 -0.44 -8.70 7.27
N LYS A 55 -0.23 -10.00 7.47
CA LYS A 55 0.28 -10.54 8.75
C LYS A 55 1.65 -9.95 9.14
N ILE A 56 2.57 -9.81 8.19
CA ILE A 56 3.88 -9.23 8.47
C ILE A 56 3.75 -7.72 8.72
N ILE A 57 2.91 -7.02 7.95
CA ILE A 57 2.64 -5.59 8.17
C ILE A 57 2.06 -5.37 9.55
N GLU A 58 1.07 -6.16 9.97
CA GLU A 58 0.46 -6.08 11.30
C GLU A 58 1.49 -6.28 12.42
N GLN A 59 2.43 -7.23 12.28
CA GLN A 59 3.52 -7.39 13.24
C GLN A 59 4.39 -6.13 13.33
N ILE A 60 4.71 -5.49 12.18
CA ILE A 60 5.48 -4.24 12.18
C ILE A 60 4.69 -3.11 12.85
N GLU A 61 3.39 -2.98 12.55
CA GLU A 61 2.51 -1.97 13.13
C GLU A 61 2.36 -2.14 14.64
N ASN A 62 2.21 -3.37 15.13
CA ASN A 62 2.12 -3.67 16.57
C ASN A 62 3.38 -3.25 17.32
N GLU A 63 4.56 -3.36 16.71
CA GLU A 63 5.82 -2.89 17.29
C GLU A 63 6.05 -1.38 17.14
N LEU A 64 5.26 -0.71 16.30
CA LEU A 64 5.25 0.73 16.06
C LEU A 64 3.92 1.37 16.50
N ASN A 65 3.30 0.82 17.54
CA ASN A 65 1.93 1.12 18.02
C ASN A 65 1.70 2.59 18.44
N GLN A 66 2.77 3.37 18.59
CA GLN A 66 2.71 4.82 18.85
C GLN A 66 2.40 5.63 17.58
N HIS A 67 2.36 5.00 16.41
CA HIS A 67 2.10 5.65 15.12
C HIS A 67 0.73 5.25 14.55
N THR A 68 0.20 6.10 13.67
CA THR A 68 -1.04 5.83 12.93
C THR A 68 -0.72 5.35 11.52
N PHE A 69 -1.52 4.42 11.01
CA PHE A 69 -1.29 3.77 9.72
C PHE A 69 -2.49 3.88 8.80
N TYR A 70 -2.21 4.01 7.51
CA TYR A 70 -3.16 3.87 6.43
C TYR A 70 -2.66 2.86 5.40
N LYS A 71 -3.55 2.01 4.89
CA LYS A 71 -3.21 0.93 3.95
C LYS A 71 -3.89 1.12 2.61
N THR A 72 -3.13 1.03 1.53
CA THR A 72 -3.68 1.12 0.18
C THR A 72 -2.85 0.34 -0.85
N ASN A 73 -3.33 0.33 -2.09
CA ASN A 73 -2.62 -0.17 -3.25
C ASN A 73 -2.53 0.92 -4.33
N LEU A 74 -1.54 0.85 -5.22
CA LEU A 74 -1.49 1.69 -6.41
C LEU A 74 -2.73 1.45 -7.26
N VAL A 75 -3.06 0.19 -7.57
CA VAL A 75 -4.26 -0.20 -8.33
C VAL A 75 -5.33 -0.68 -7.36
N LYS A 76 -6.45 0.06 -7.29
CA LYS A 76 -7.51 -0.14 -6.30
C LYS A 76 -8.40 -1.34 -6.57
N CYS A 77 -8.46 -1.78 -7.81
CA CYS A 77 -9.29 -2.90 -8.28
C CYS A 77 -8.44 -4.14 -8.55
N VAL A 78 -9.09 -5.28 -8.77
CA VAL A 78 -8.42 -6.57 -8.98
C VAL A 78 -8.08 -6.77 -10.46
N PRO A 79 -6.80 -6.91 -10.83
CA PRO A 79 -6.41 -7.28 -12.18
C PRO A 79 -6.54 -8.81 -12.38
N LEU A 80 -7.47 -9.24 -13.20
CA LEU A 80 -7.68 -10.64 -13.56
C LEU A 80 -7.33 -10.88 -15.04
N ASN A 81 -6.87 -12.09 -15.35
CA ASN A 81 -6.74 -12.56 -16.72
C ASN A 81 -8.07 -13.20 -17.20
N GLU A 82 -8.10 -13.65 -18.47
CA GLU A 82 -9.27 -14.30 -19.08
C GLU A 82 -9.75 -15.54 -18.32
N LYS A 83 -8.84 -16.23 -17.60
CA LYS A 83 -9.14 -17.39 -16.75
C LYS A 83 -9.51 -17.00 -15.30
N THR A 84 -9.88 -15.74 -15.05
CA THR A 84 -10.22 -15.19 -13.73
C THR A 84 -9.13 -15.36 -12.66
N LYS A 85 -7.87 -15.56 -13.08
CA LYS A 85 -6.71 -15.64 -12.17
C LYS A 85 -6.07 -14.27 -12.02
N LEU A 86 -5.54 -14.01 -10.84
CA LEU A 86 -4.80 -12.78 -10.54
C LEU A 86 -3.60 -12.65 -11.48
N ARG A 87 -3.38 -11.46 -12.00
CA ARG A 87 -2.22 -11.08 -12.80
C ARG A 87 -1.59 -9.78 -12.29
N TYR A 88 -0.44 -9.44 -12.81
CA TYR A 88 0.10 -8.08 -12.62
C TYR A 88 -0.76 -7.06 -13.38
N PRO A 89 -0.98 -5.85 -12.81
CA PRO A 89 -1.61 -4.77 -13.55
C PRO A 89 -0.72 -4.32 -14.72
N THR A 90 -1.35 -3.91 -15.81
CA THR A 90 -0.64 -3.29 -16.94
C THR A 90 -0.16 -1.89 -16.57
N THR A 91 0.79 -1.34 -17.35
CA THR A 91 1.26 0.04 -17.17
C THR A 91 0.11 1.02 -17.28
N ASN A 92 -0.78 0.84 -18.25
CA ASN A 92 -1.95 1.70 -18.43
C ASN A 92 -2.89 1.66 -17.22
N GLU A 93 -3.16 0.48 -16.65
CA GLU A 93 -3.98 0.35 -15.44
C GLU A 93 -3.34 1.04 -14.21
N MET A 94 -2.02 0.98 -14.10
CA MET A 94 -1.28 1.71 -13.07
C MET A 94 -1.35 3.23 -13.29
N GLU A 95 -1.22 3.70 -14.53
CA GLU A 95 -1.31 5.12 -14.89
C GLU A 95 -2.69 5.69 -14.60
N GLU A 96 -3.74 5.01 -15.03
CA GLU A 96 -5.14 5.41 -14.78
C GLU A 96 -5.47 5.46 -13.28
N CYS A 97 -4.85 4.62 -12.47
CA CYS A 97 -5.10 4.55 -11.03
C CYS A 97 -4.20 5.49 -10.20
N LEU A 98 -3.13 6.04 -10.79
CA LEU A 98 -2.15 6.86 -10.09
C LEU A 98 -2.77 8.14 -9.49
N GLU A 99 -3.71 8.79 -10.19
CA GLU A 99 -4.41 9.96 -9.68
C GLU A 99 -5.22 9.66 -8.41
N ASN A 100 -5.77 8.43 -8.31
CA ASN A 100 -6.47 7.99 -7.10
C ASN A 100 -5.49 7.86 -5.93
N LEU A 101 -4.29 7.32 -6.16
CA LEU A 101 -3.26 7.25 -5.12
C LEU A 101 -2.81 8.65 -4.69
N ILE A 102 -2.58 9.58 -5.63
CA ILE A 102 -2.21 10.97 -5.31
C ILE A 102 -3.31 11.64 -4.48
N TYR A 103 -4.57 11.40 -4.83
CA TYR A 103 -5.71 11.93 -4.08
C TYR A 103 -5.76 11.37 -2.64
N GLU A 104 -5.55 10.06 -2.45
CA GLU A 104 -5.45 9.48 -1.09
C GLU A 104 -4.29 10.08 -0.30
N ILE A 105 -3.12 10.24 -0.91
CA ILE A 105 -1.96 10.88 -0.26
C ILE A 105 -2.32 12.28 0.22
N SER A 106 -3.07 13.04 -0.58
CA SER A 106 -3.49 14.40 -0.18
C SER A 106 -4.48 14.44 0.97
N LEU A 107 -5.33 13.41 1.12
CA LEU A 107 -6.32 13.31 2.20
C LEU A 107 -5.73 12.72 3.48
N VAL A 108 -4.88 11.69 3.34
CA VAL A 108 -4.22 11.00 4.47
C VAL A 108 -3.08 11.83 5.05
N ASN A 109 -2.45 12.67 4.22
CA ASN A 109 -1.32 13.55 4.58
C ASN A 109 -0.18 12.82 5.32
N PRO A 110 0.35 11.70 4.78
CA PRO A 110 1.31 10.88 5.49
C PRO A 110 2.68 11.55 5.59
N LYS A 111 3.33 11.41 6.75
CA LYS A 111 4.73 11.81 6.95
C LYS A 111 5.69 10.88 6.20
N VAL A 112 5.31 9.61 6.04
CA VAL A 112 6.11 8.55 5.40
C VAL A 112 5.22 7.66 4.55
N ILE A 113 5.69 7.33 3.33
CA ILE A 113 5.04 6.39 2.42
C ILE A 113 5.98 5.19 2.21
N LEU A 114 5.55 4.01 2.64
CA LEU A 114 6.27 2.75 2.52
C LEU A 114 5.69 1.93 1.36
N VAL A 115 6.47 1.78 0.29
CA VAL A 115 6.01 1.11 -0.94
C VAL A 115 6.55 -0.32 -1.01
N LEU A 116 5.64 -1.28 -1.10
CA LEU A 116 5.91 -2.71 -1.07
C LEU A 116 6.28 -3.25 -2.45
N GLY A 117 7.57 -3.51 -2.64
CA GLY A 117 8.08 -4.11 -3.87
C GLY A 117 8.62 -3.10 -4.88
N LYS A 118 9.62 -3.58 -5.63
CA LYS A 118 10.43 -2.74 -6.53
C LYS A 118 9.65 -2.22 -7.73
N GLN A 119 8.71 -3.02 -8.24
CA GLN A 119 7.92 -2.66 -9.42
C GLN A 119 7.06 -1.41 -9.16
N VAL A 120 6.26 -1.44 -8.09
CA VAL A 120 5.37 -0.33 -7.72
C VAL A 120 6.18 0.90 -7.30
N TYR A 121 7.26 0.71 -6.54
CA TYR A 121 8.14 1.80 -6.15
C TYR A 121 8.74 2.52 -7.36
N ASN A 122 9.37 1.77 -8.28
CA ASN A 122 9.98 2.35 -9.48
C ASN A 122 8.95 3.05 -10.40
N PHE A 123 7.72 2.54 -10.45
CA PHE A 123 6.65 3.19 -11.19
C PHE A 123 6.29 4.56 -10.58
N ILE A 124 6.06 4.60 -9.27
CA ILE A 124 5.62 5.82 -8.58
C ILE A 124 6.70 6.90 -8.65
N ILE A 125 7.96 6.60 -8.31
CA ILE A 125 9.03 7.61 -8.27
C ILE A 125 9.36 8.22 -9.65
N LYS A 126 9.07 7.50 -10.74
CA LYS A 126 9.22 8.04 -12.11
C LYS A 126 8.12 9.04 -12.49
N LYS A 127 6.95 8.93 -11.87
CA LYS A 127 5.75 9.70 -12.24
C LYS A 127 5.44 10.83 -11.27
N VAL A 128 5.82 10.69 -10.00
CA VAL A 128 5.45 11.62 -8.93
C VAL A 128 6.67 12.02 -8.12
N LYS A 129 6.84 13.34 -7.90
CA LYS A 129 7.92 13.88 -7.06
C LYS A 129 7.46 13.93 -5.59
N ILE A 130 7.64 12.84 -4.86
CA ILE A 130 7.36 12.74 -3.42
C ILE A 130 8.68 12.52 -2.69
N LYS A 131 8.99 13.34 -1.68
CA LYS A 131 10.27 13.30 -0.96
C LYS A 131 10.35 12.20 0.10
N ASN A 132 9.23 11.81 0.70
CA ASN A 132 9.13 10.92 1.85
C ASN A 132 8.61 9.52 1.47
N ILE A 133 8.97 9.04 0.29
CA ILE A 133 8.60 7.72 -0.22
C ILE A 133 9.81 6.77 -0.15
N PHE A 134 9.58 5.56 0.39
CA PHE A 134 10.62 4.58 0.65
C PHE A 134 10.26 3.20 0.11
N TYR A 135 11.22 2.57 -0.53
CA TYR A 135 11.13 1.18 -0.95
C TYR A 135 11.22 0.23 0.24
N ILE A 136 10.30 -0.72 0.29
CA ILE A 136 10.32 -1.86 1.22
C ILE A 136 10.27 -3.14 0.38
N GLU A 137 11.14 -4.10 0.68
CA GLU A 137 11.08 -5.43 0.05
C GLU A 137 9.70 -6.06 0.32
N HIS A 138 9.08 -6.67 -0.70
CA HIS A 138 7.69 -7.10 -0.58
C HIS A 138 7.55 -8.22 0.47
N PRO A 139 6.69 -8.07 1.51
CA PRO A 139 6.60 -9.05 2.59
C PRO A 139 6.28 -10.48 2.13
N SER A 140 5.47 -10.66 1.07
CA SER A 140 5.18 -12.00 0.54
C SER A 140 6.42 -12.70 -0.01
N TYR A 141 7.40 -11.97 -0.57
CA TYR A 141 8.67 -12.54 -0.99
C TYR A 141 9.45 -13.09 0.21
N ILE A 142 9.49 -12.34 1.30
CA ILE A 142 10.13 -12.80 2.54
C ILE A 142 9.41 -14.04 3.09
N TYR A 143 8.09 -14.01 3.12
CA TYR A 143 7.29 -15.13 3.63
C TYR A 143 7.49 -16.42 2.83
N VAL A 144 7.58 -16.35 1.52
CA VAL A 144 7.71 -17.52 0.63
C VAL A 144 9.14 -18.01 0.55
N TYR A 145 10.12 -17.13 0.38
CA TYR A 145 11.50 -17.51 0.03
C TYR A 145 12.49 -17.34 1.17
N LYS A 146 12.16 -16.54 2.19
CA LYS A 146 13.07 -16.18 3.30
C LYS A 146 12.39 -16.29 4.66
N ARG A 147 11.54 -17.29 4.86
CA ARG A 147 10.68 -17.41 6.04
C ARG A 147 11.43 -17.34 7.37
N LYS A 148 12.65 -17.86 7.41
CA LYS A 148 13.52 -17.81 8.61
C LYS A 148 14.03 -16.39 8.91
N GLU A 149 13.96 -15.47 7.95
CA GLU A 149 14.43 -14.10 8.07
C GLU A 149 13.32 -13.10 8.42
N ILE A 150 12.08 -13.54 8.70
CA ILE A 150 10.93 -12.65 8.96
C ILE A 150 11.25 -11.68 10.11
N ASN A 151 11.79 -12.16 11.23
CA ASN A 151 12.12 -11.29 12.36
C ASN A 151 13.20 -10.26 12.01
N SER A 152 14.26 -10.69 11.30
CA SER A 152 15.31 -9.77 10.86
C SER A 152 14.80 -8.76 9.82
N TYR A 153 13.87 -9.17 8.98
CA TYR A 153 13.19 -8.29 8.03
C TYR A 153 12.35 -7.22 8.77
N ILE A 154 11.55 -7.61 9.76
CA ILE A 154 10.76 -6.68 10.59
C ILE A 154 11.68 -5.65 11.25
N GLU A 155 12.78 -6.11 11.89
CA GLU A 155 13.77 -5.24 12.50
C GLU A 155 14.41 -4.27 11.48
N LYS A 156 14.74 -4.75 10.28
CA LYS A 156 15.29 -3.93 9.21
C LYS A 156 14.31 -2.84 8.77
N VAL A 157 13.03 -3.17 8.60
CA VAL A 157 11.99 -2.20 8.25
C VAL A 157 11.87 -1.15 9.35
N LYS A 158 11.82 -1.56 10.60
CA LYS A 158 11.74 -0.65 11.77
C LYS A 158 12.95 0.27 11.91
N LYS A 159 14.15 -0.18 11.60
CA LYS A 159 15.41 0.59 11.75
C LYS A 159 15.77 1.44 10.54
N ASN A 160 14.99 1.41 9.48
CA ASN A 160 15.29 2.10 8.23
C ASN A 160 15.23 3.65 8.38
N ASN A 161 15.88 4.34 7.46
CA ASN A 161 16.08 5.80 7.46
C ASN A 161 14.77 6.62 7.42
N TRP A 162 13.63 6.02 7.08
CA TRP A 162 12.35 6.73 7.06
C TRP A 162 11.92 7.26 8.44
N LYS A 163 12.41 6.67 9.54
CA LYS A 163 12.07 7.13 10.90
C LYS A 163 12.48 8.58 11.20
N GLN A 164 13.50 9.10 10.55
CA GLN A 164 13.89 10.51 10.72
C GLN A 164 12.78 11.48 10.30
N TYR A 165 11.95 11.09 9.32
CA TYR A 165 10.83 11.92 8.85
C TYR A 165 9.67 11.99 9.84
N LEU A 166 9.52 11.02 10.73
CA LEU A 166 8.55 11.07 11.82
C LEU A 166 8.96 12.04 12.92
N LYS A 167 10.27 12.23 13.15
CA LYS A 167 10.82 13.06 14.23
C LYS A 167 10.78 14.57 13.94
N ILE A 168 10.66 14.97 12.68
CA ILE A 168 10.81 16.38 12.28
C ILE A 168 9.65 17.25 12.77
N HIS A 169 8.49 16.68 13.08
CA HIS A 169 7.30 17.42 13.50
C HIS A 169 7.19 17.69 15.02
N TYR A 170 8.04 17.09 15.85
CA TYR A 170 8.03 17.33 17.31
C TYR A 170 8.88 18.55 17.76
N LYS A 171 9.54 19.26 16.82
CA LYS A 171 10.39 20.43 17.17
C LYS A 171 9.72 21.79 16.96
N ASN A 172 8.47 21.83 16.53
CA ASN A 172 7.74 23.07 16.23
C ASN A 172 6.41 23.22 17.00
N ILE A 173 6.36 22.74 18.25
CA ILE A 173 5.30 23.06 19.22
C ILE A 173 5.95 23.68 20.47
#